data_b2e460759282bba629f0fca81152b753
#
_entry.id   b2e460759282bba629f0fca81152b753
#
_cell.length_a   1.000
_cell.length_b   1.000
_cell.length_c   1.000
_cell.angle_alpha   90.00
_cell.angle_beta   90.00
_cell.angle_gamma   90.00
#
_symmetry.space_group_name_H-M   'P 1'
#
loop_
_entity.id
_entity.type
_entity.pdbx_description
1 polymer ?
#
loop_
_entity_poly.entity_id
_entity_poly.type
_entity_poly.pdbx_seq_one_letter_code
_entity_poly.pdbx_strand_id
1 'polypeptide(L)'
;GEADNIKGFDSIKRIYSPSGKAPTLTTMQGGHREPKVAIGRIVNRRLDANGVRKDNQLELPLSTQLEISDSDKSNCLTTVNKDNVVVEGMQWRKLTPLECERLQTVPDNYTNHVSNSQRYKMLGNGWTVDVIAHIMKGLK
;
A
#
# COMPACT_ATOMS: atom_id res chain seq x y z
N GLY A 1 -1.11 -15.87 2.06
CA GLY A 1 -1.97 -15.64 0.89
C GLY A 1 -1.27 -15.99 -0.41
N GLU A 2 -2.01 -15.98 -1.48
CA GLU A 2 -1.49 -16.23 -2.83
C GLU A 2 -1.89 -15.07 -3.75
N ALA A 3 -1.04 -14.76 -4.73
CA ALA A 3 -1.28 -13.75 -5.74
C ALA A 3 -1.70 -14.45 -7.06
N ASP A 4 -3.00 -14.50 -7.31
CA ASP A 4 -3.58 -15.24 -8.45
C ASP A 4 -3.26 -14.61 -9.81
N ASN A 5 -2.87 -13.35 -9.84
CA ASN A 5 -2.47 -12.61 -11.04
C ASN A 5 -1.05 -12.93 -11.53
N ILE A 6 -0.27 -13.71 -10.78
CA ILE A 6 1.08 -14.12 -11.15
C ILE A 6 1.05 -15.49 -11.78
N LYS A 7 1.54 -15.59 -13.02
CA LYS A 7 1.72 -16.88 -13.70
C LYS A 7 2.96 -17.58 -13.17
N GLY A 8 2.86 -18.87 -12.81
CA GLY A 8 3.98 -19.67 -12.35
C GLY A 8 3.62 -20.64 -11.24
N PHE A 9 4.65 -21.22 -10.61
CA PHE A 9 4.48 -22.16 -9.50
C PHE A 9 3.98 -21.48 -8.23
N ASP A 10 3.25 -22.20 -7.39
CA ASP A 10 2.66 -21.68 -6.13
C ASP A 10 3.70 -21.04 -5.19
N SER A 11 4.96 -21.51 -5.25
CA SER A 11 6.03 -20.93 -4.45
C SER A 11 6.36 -19.48 -4.76
N ILE A 12 6.07 -19.01 -6.00
CA ILE A 12 6.30 -17.61 -6.39
C ILE A 12 5.09 -16.72 -6.19
N LYS A 13 3.93 -17.32 -5.94
CA LYS A 13 2.66 -16.61 -5.70
C LYS A 13 2.43 -16.29 -4.22
N ARG A 14 3.22 -16.83 -3.31
CA ARG A 14 3.02 -16.69 -1.87
C ARG A 14 3.19 -15.24 -1.42
N ILE A 15 2.20 -14.75 -0.68
CA ILE A 15 2.24 -13.47 0.02
C ILE A 15 2.50 -13.75 1.50
N TYR A 16 3.53 -13.14 2.05
CA TYR A 16 3.97 -13.34 3.43
C TYR A 16 3.46 -12.25 4.35
N SER A 17 3.17 -12.61 5.61
CA SER A 17 2.84 -11.63 6.63
C SER A 17 4.08 -10.82 7.02
N PRO A 18 3.98 -9.49 7.15
CA PRO A 18 5.09 -8.65 7.60
C PRO A 18 5.60 -9.00 9.01
N SER A 19 4.72 -9.59 9.85
CA SER A 19 5.07 -10.05 11.20
C SER A 19 5.49 -11.51 11.25
N GLY A 20 5.39 -12.24 10.13
CA GLY A 20 5.77 -13.65 10.03
C GLY A 20 7.26 -13.84 9.77
N LYS A 21 7.73 -15.09 9.87
CA LYS A 21 9.09 -15.44 9.44
C LYS A 21 9.17 -15.35 7.92
N ALA A 22 10.08 -14.52 7.42
CA ALA A 22 10.38 -14.46 6.00
C ALA A 22 10.97 -15.79 5.52
N PRO A 23 10.69 -16.20 4.27
CA PRO A 23 11.41 -17.31 3.66
C PRO A 23 12.89 -16.94 3.53
N THR A 24 13.73 -17.93 3.33
CA THR A 24 15.15 -17.71 3.01
C THR A 24 15.25 -16.76 1.82
N LEU A 25 15.93 -15.64 2.01
CA LEU A 25 16.19 -14.69 0.93
C LEU A 25 17.06 -15.40 -0.11
N THR A 26 16.51 -15.59 -1.28
CA THR A 26 17.26 -16.05 -2.45
C THR A 26 17.91 -14.85 -3.13
N THR A 27 18.77 -15.09 -4.10
CA THR A 27 19.51 -14.04 -4.82
C THR A 27 18.65 -13.06 -5.63
N MET A 28 17.34 -13.09 -5.51
CA MET A 28 16.36 -12.18 -6.13
C MET A 28 16.61 -11.88 -7.63
N GLN A 29 17.27 -12.80 -8.34
CA GLN A 29 17.62 -12.63 -9.75
C GLN A 29 16.45 -13.02 -10.67
N GLY A 30 15.35 -12.26 -10.62
CA GLY A 30 14.20 -12.44 -11.49
C GLY A 30 13.23 -13.55 -11.05
N GLY A 31 12.17 -13.77 -11.81
CA GLY A 31 11.18 -14.84 -11.60
C GLY A 31 10.22 -14.59 -10.43
N HIS A 32 9.96 -13.34 -10.05
CA HIS A 32 9.01 -12.97 -8.99
C HIS A 32 9.31 -13.60 -7.61
N ARG A 33 10.58 -13.75 -7.26
CA ARG A 33 11.05 -14.39 -6.01
C ARG A 33 11.08 -13.47 -4.80
N GLU A 34 10.79 -12.19 -4.99
CA GLU A 34 10.73 -11.21 -3.91
C GLU A 34 9.59 -11.54 -2.95
N PRO A 35 9.79 -11.42 -1.63
CA PRO A 35 8.70 -11.49 -0.67
C PRO A 35 7.66 -10.41 -0.97
N LYS A 36 6.39 -10.80 -1.08
CA LYS A 36 5.30 -9.89 -1.42
C LYS A 36 4.41 -9.62 -0.22
N VAL A 37 3.98 -8.38 -0.10
CA VAL A 37 2.98 -7.93 0.86
C VAL A 37 1.82 -7.34 0.05
N ALA A 38 0.60 -7.77 0.35
CA ALA A 38 -0.57 -7.19 -0.29
C ALA A 38 -0.85 -5.79 0.28
N ILE A 39 -1.03 -4.84 -0.59
CA ILE A 39 -1.42 -3.47 -0.26
C ILE A 39 -2.86 -3.25 -0.73
N GLY A 40 -3.65 -2.60 0.09
CA GLY A 40 -5.04 -2.26 -0.23
C GLY A 40 -5.41 -0.86 0.23
N ARG A 41 -6.66 -0.50 -0.01
CA ARG A 41 -7.27 0.74 0.50
C ARG A 41 -8.70 0.49 0.94
N ILE A 42 -9.14 1.24 1.93
CA ILE A 42 -10.55 1.22 2.36
C ILE A 42 -11.29 2.33 1.64
N VAL A 43 -12.28 1.96 0.86
CA VAL A 43 -13.08 2.88 0.04
C VAL A 43 -14.56 2.73 0.33
N ASN A 44 -15.30 3.81 0.14
CA ASN A 44 -16.75 3.79 0.15
C ASN A 44 -17.23 3.73 -1.30
N ARG A 45 -18.05 2.74 -1.62
CA ARG A 45 -18.61 2.51 -2.96
C ARG A 45 -20.12 2.41 -2.90
N ARG A 46 -20.77 2.82 -3.98
CA ARG A 46 -22.17 2.50 -4.23
C ARG A 46 -22.22 1.30 -5.16
N LEU A 47 -22.87 0.24 -4.70
CA LEU A 47 -23.00 -1.00 -5.44
C LEU A 47 -24.48 -1.28 -5.68
N ASP A 48 -24.79 -1.85 -6.85
CA ASP A 48 -26.12 -2.39 -7.13
C ASP A 48 -26.30 -3.78 -6.46
N ALA A 49 -27.47 -4.37 -6.63
CA ALA A 49 -27.81 -5.68 -6.08
C ALA A 49 -26.90 -6.83 -6.59
N ASN A 50 -26.19 -6.61 -7.68
CA ASN A 50 -25.25 -7.55 -8.27
C ASN A 50 -23.79 -7.26 -7.87
N GLY A 51 -23.55 -6.29 -6.96
CA GLY A 51 -22.22 -5.90 -6.54
C GLY A 51 -21.45 -5.05 -7.57
N VAL A 52 -22.11 -4.56 -8.62
CA VAL A 52 -21.49 -3.71 -9.63
C VAL A 52 -21.45 -2.27 -9.16
N ARG A 53 -20.31 -1.62 -9.33
CA ARG A 53 -20.08 -0.23 -8.94
C ARG A 53 -20.95 0.74 -9.71
N LYS A 54 -21.69 1.59 -8.99
CA LYS A 54 -22.64 2.58 -9.50
C LYS A 54 -22.49 3.93 -8.78
N ASP A 55 -21.30 4.51 -8.77
CA ASP A 55 -21.00 5.75 -8.03
C ASP A 55 -21.90 6.93 -8.44
N ASN A 56 -22.43 6.92 -9.66
CA ASN A 56 -23.33 7.98 -10.17
C ASN A 56 -24.76 7.86 -9.64
N GLN A 57 -25.15 6.74 -9.03
CA GLN A 57 -26.48 6.54 -8.47
C GLN A 57 -26.48 6.92 -6.98
N LEU A 58 -26.78 8.19 -6.70
CA LEU A 58 -26.75 8.76 -5.36
C LEU A 58 -27.79 8.14 -4.40
N GLU A 59 -28.79 7.48 -4.92
CA GLU A 59 -29.84 6.79 -4.17
C GLU A 59 -29.35 5.51 -3.48
N LEU A 60 -28.27 4.88 -4.02
CA LEU A 60 -27.72 3.67 -3.44
C LEU A 60 -26.90 3.99 -2.17
N PRO A 61 -27.02 3.16 -1.12
CA PRO A 61 -26.25 3.35 0.10
C PRO A 61 -24.74 3.17 -0.16
N LEU A 62 -23.93 3.92 0.59
CA LEU A 62 -22.49 3.74 0.59
C LEU A 62 -22.13 2.46 1.36
N SER A 63 -21.37 1.59 0.72
CA SER A 63 -20.77 0.40 1.33
C SER A 63 -19.25 0.60 1.46
N THR A 64 -18.74 0.35 2.65
CA THR A 64 -17.30 0.39 2.90
C THR A 64 -16.66 -0.93 2.49
N GLN A 65 -15.67 -0.87 1.62
CA GLN A 65 -14.99 -2.05 1.07
C GLN A 65 -13.48 -1.92 1.16
N LEU A 66 -12.81 -3.08 1.29
CA LEU A 66 -11.38 -3.21 1.13
C LEU A 66 -11.08 -3.56 -0.35
N GLU A 67 -10.43 -2.64 -1.05
CA GLU A 67 -9.89 -2.91 -2.39
C GLU A 67 -8.41 -3.26 -2.25
N ILE A 68 -8.04 -4.46 -2.69
CA ILE A 68 -6.64 -4.90 -2.72
C ILE A 68 -6.03 -4.48 -4.05
N SER A 69 -4.81 -3.96 -4.02
CA SER A 69 -4.07 -3.58 -5.22
C SER A 69 -3.59 -4.83 -5.96
N ASP A 70 -3.84 -4.90 -7.25
CA ASP A 70 -3.34 -5.96 -8.13
C ASP A 70 -1.87 -5.71 -8.56
N SER A 71 -1.31 -4.57 -8.17
CA SER A 71 0.06 -4.18 -8.48
C SER A 71 0.98 -4.40 -7.27
N ASP A 72 2.26 -4.53 -7.54
CA ASP A 72 3.34 -4.56 -6.55
C ASP A 72 3.68 -3.17 -5.95
N LYS A 73 2.88 -2.15 -6.29
CA LYS A 73 3.08 -0.76 -5.88
C LYS A 73 1.97 -0.31 -4.94
N SER A 74 2.34 0.48 -3.93
CA SER A 74 1.37 1.18 -3.10
C SER A 74 0.68 2.31 -3.88
N ASN A 75 -0.51 2.71 -3.42
CA ASN A 75 -1.10 3.96 -3.86
C ASN A 75 -0.27 5.15 -3.33
N CYS A 76 -0.47 6.34 -3.91
CA CYS A 76 0.10 7.56 -3.34
C CYS A 76 -0.29 7.70 -1.87
N LEU A 77 0.64 8.14 -1.03
CA LEU A 77 0.31 8.52 0.34
C LEU A 77 -0.59 9.75 0.31
N THR A 78 -1.68 9.68 1.05
CA THR A 78 -2.59 10.79 1.26
C THR A 78 -2.58 11.20 2.72
N THR A 79 -3.18 12.33 3.06
CA THR A 79 -3.37 12.77 4.45
C THR A 79 -4.34 11.87 5.23
N VAL A 80 -5.04 10.99 4.53
CA VAL A 80 -6.03 10.06 5.09
C VAL A 80 -5.40 8.68 5.24
N ASN A 81 -5.15 8.28 6.47
CA ASN A 81 -4.42 7.04 6.81
C ASN A 81 -5.12 5.73 6.46
N LYS A 82 -6.33 5.76 5.92
CA LYS A 82 -7.08 4.57 5.44
C LYS A 82 -6.88 4.28 3.95
N ASP A 83 -6.23 5.19 3.22
CA ASP A 83 -6.07 5.06 1.77
C ASP A 83 -4.93 4.09 1.39
N ASN A 84 -4.09 3.74 2.36
CA ASN A 84 -3.10 2.67 2.22
C ASN A 84 -3.13 1.78 3.47
N VAL A 85 -3.39 0.50 3.26
CA VAL A 85 -3.43 -0.52 4.31
C VAL A 85 -2.63 -1.74 3.86
N VAL A 86 -1.97 -2.38 4.80
CA VAL A 86 -1.32 -3.67 4.58
C VAL A 86 -2.36 -4.75 4.84
N VAL A 87 -2.47 -5.70 3.91
CA VAL A 87 -3.39 -6.84 4.00
C VAL A 87 -2.59 -8.07 4.39
N GLU A 88 -2.96 -8.68 5.51
CA GLU A 88 -2.34 -9.88 6.06
C GLU A 88 -3.38 -11.00 6.15
N GLY A 89 -3.41 -11.89 5.16
CA GLY A 89 -4.43 -12.93 5.09
C GLY A 89 -5.84 -12.34 5.01
N MET A 90 -6.68 -12.61 6.02
CA MET A 90 -8.04 -12.05 6.13
C MET A 90 -8.12 -10.78 6.97
N GLN A 91 -6.99 -10.25 7.45
CA GLN A 91 -6.93 -9.04 8.26
C GLN A 91 -6.23 -7.93 7.48
N TRP A 92 -6.51 -6.70 7.89
CA TRP A 92 -5.84 -5.53 7.36
C TRP A 92 -5.44 -4.59 8.50
N ARG A 93 -4.37 -3.86 8.31
CA ARG A 93 -3.95 -2.77 9.20
C ARG A 93 -3.51 -1.55 8.42
N LYS A 94 -3.58 -0.40 9.06
CA LYS A 94 -3.01 0.83 8.51
C LYS A 94 -1.48 0.73 8.45
N LEU A 95 -0.90 1.42 7.48
CA LEU A 95 0.54 1.67 7.51
C LEU A 95 0.92 2.42 8.78
N THR A 96 2.03 2.05 9.37
CA THR A 96 2.62 2.80 10.48
C THR A 96 3.24 4.11 9.96
N PRO A 97 3.41 5.15 10.80
CA PRO A 97 4.12 6.36 10.39
C PRO A 97 5.53 6.08 9.86
N LEU A 98 6.23 5.11 10.42
CA LEU A 98 7.57 4.69 9.97
C LEU A 98 7.53 4.10 8.55
N GLU A 99 6.55 3.25 8.25
CA GLU A 99 6.37 2.74 6.89
C GLU A 99 6.06 3.86 5.90
N CYS A 100 5.26 4.86 6.31
CA CYS A 100 4.98 6.03 5.50
C CYS A 100 6.24 6.90 5.28
N GLU A 101 7.10 7.05 6.29
CA GLU A 101 8.39 7.74 6.16
C GLU A 101 9.27 7.05 5.11
N ARG A 102 9.38 5.73 5.17
CA ARG A 102 10.14 4.94 4.19
C ARG A 102 9.58 5.03 2.78
N LEU A 103 8.25 5.04 2.62
CA LEU A 103 7.61 5.26 1.32
C LEU A 103 7.87 6.66 0.74
N GLN A 104 8.06 7.67 1.60
CA GLN A 104 8.44 9.01 1.18
C GLN A 104 9.95 9.22 1.07
N THR A 105 10.74 8.14 1.31
CA THR A 105 12.21 8.14 1.26
C THR A 105 12.84 9.19 2.19
N VAL A 106 12.20 9.43 3.36
CA VAL A 106 12.80 10.21 4.45
C VAL A 106 13.43 9.28 5.49
N PRO A 107 14.40 9.74 6.27
CA PRO A 107 15.01 8.93 7.33
C PRO A 107 13.99 8.41 8.33
N ASP A 108 14.24 7.23 8.90
CA ASP A 108 13.42 6.64 9.95
C ASP A 108 13.27 7.63 11.14
N ASN A 109 12.05 7.76 11.62
CA ASN A 109 11.67 8.65 12.72
C ASN A 109 11.86 10.16 12.45
N TYR A 110 11.99 10.57 11.18
CA TYR A 110 12.09 11.97 10.79
C TYR A 110 10.95 12.82 11.33
N THR A 111 9.73 12.28 11.38
CA THR A 111 8.53 12.99 11.88
C THR A 111 8.18 12.66 13.33
N ASN A 112 9.03 11.95 14.08
CA ASN A 112 8.69 11.42 15.41
C ASN A 112 8.58 12.47 16.53
N HIS A 113 8.71 13.75 16.22
CA HIS A 113 8.58 14.87 17.16
C HIS A 113 7.14 15.40 17.29
N VAL A 114 6.18 14.82 16.56
CA VAL A 114 4.77 15.21 16.61
C VAL A 114 3.85 13.99 16.76
N SER A 115 2.55 14.20 17.00
CA SER A 115 1.57 13.13 17.13
C SER A 115 1.42 12.31 15.83
N ASN A 116 1.00 11.04 15.93
CA ASN A 116 0.83 10.19 14.75
C ASN A 116 -0.13 10.80 13.71
N SER A 117 -1.18 11.48 14.14
CA SER A 117 -2.10 12.16 13.22
C SER A 117 -1.40 13.28 12.43
N GLN A 118 -0.51 14.01 13.08
CA GLN A 118 0.30 15.04 12.39
C GLN A 118 1.34 14.40 11.47
N ARG A 119 1.97 13.30 11.89
CA ARG A 119 2.91 12.54 11.05
C ARG A 119 2.27 12.12 9.73
N TYR A 120 1.08 11.50 9.78
CA TYR A 120 0.35 11.12 8.56
C TYR A 120 0.03 12.32 7.66
N LYS A 121 -0.39 13.46 8.25
CA LYS A 121 -0.65 14.68 7.49
C LYS A 121 0.60 15.22 6.81
N MET A 122 1.72 15.28 7.52
CA MET A 122 2.99 15.75 6.97
C MET A 122 3.46 14.87 5.82
N LEU A 123 3.44 13.55 6.01
CA LEU A 123 3.88 12.60 5.00
C LEU A 123 2.94 12.53 3.79
N GLY A 124 1.62 12.65 4.01
CA GLY A 124 0.64 12.69 2.92
C GLY A 124 0.65 13.99 2.10
N ASN A 125 1.05 15.11 2.70
CA ASN A 125 1.25 16.38 1.98
C ASN A 125 2.65 16.49 1.36
N GLY A 126 3.58 15.64 1.77
CA GLY A 126 4.95 15.63 1.27
C GLY A 126 5.07 14.96 -0.09
N TRP A 127 6.21 15.12 -0.70
CA TRP A 127 6.61 14.43 -1.93
C TRP A 127 7.67 13.40 -1.60
N THR A 128 7.76 12.36 -2.43
CA THR A 128 8.84 11.38 -2.31
C THR A 128 10.17 12.06 -2.60
N VAL A 129 11.03 12.14 -1.59
CA VAL A 129 12.25 12.98 -1.62
C VAL A 129 13.20 12.56 -2.73
N ASP A 130 13.43 11.26 -2.90
CA ASP A 130 14.35 10.74 -3.92
C ASP A 130 13.86 11.04 -5.35
N VAL A 131 12.54 11.05 -5.57
CA VAL A 131 11.97 11.43 -6.87
C VAL A 131 12.27 12.90 -7.19
N ILE A 132 12.06 13.79 -6.21
CA ILE A 132 12.35 15.22 -6.39
C ILE A 132 13.86 15.44 -6.56
N ALA A 133 14.68 14.79 -5.76
CA ALA A 133 16.13 14.87 -5.88
C ALA A 133 16.60 14.40 -7.27
N HIS A 134 15.99 13.34 -7.81
CA HIS A 134 16.29 12.85 -9.16
C HIS A 134 15.94 13.87 -10.23
N ILE A 135 14.74 14.47 -10.17
CA ILE A 135 14.29 15.50 -11.12
C ILE A 135 15.23 16.72 -11.06
N MET A 136 15.55 17.19 -9.85
CA MET A 136 16.39 18.36 -9.65
C MET A 136 17.83 18.16 -10.18
N LYS A 137 18.37 16.97 -10.14
CA LYS A 137 19.70 16.65 -10.72
C LYS A 137 19.75 16.81 -12.24
N GLY A 138 18.61 16.68 -12.92
CA GLY A 138 18.49 16.89 -14.37
C GLY A 138 18.31 18.34 -14.79
N LEU A 139 18.02 19.25 -13.87
CA LEU A 139 17.89 20.67 -14.11
C LEU A 139 19.28 21.32 -13.98
N LYS A 140 19.96 21.50 -15.10
CA LYS A 140 21.21 22.29 -15.20
C LYS A 140 20.93 23.63 -15.84
#